data_0254f83052bbc583e19b46ca811601c5
#
_entry.id   0254f83052bbc583e19b46ca811601c5
#
_cell.length_a   1.000
_cell.length_b   1.000
_cell.length_c   1.000
_cell.angle_alpha   90.00
_cell.angle_beta   90.00
_cell.angle_gamma   90.00
#
_symmetry.space_group_name_H-M   'P 1'
#
loop_
_entity.id
_entity.type
_entity.pdbx_description
1 polymer ?
#
loop_
_entity_poly.entity_id
_entity_poly.type
_entity_poly.pdbx_seq_one_letter_code
_entity_poly.pdbx_strand_id
1 'polypeptide(L)'
;MAHESLVHIPVDSVVLEGVLAVPAEAHGAVLFAHGSGSGRHSPRNNFVAQILRTAHLGTLLIDLLTEEEDATYETRFDIGLLTKRLEGATRWLAELPQTKGLAIGYFGASTGAAAALQAAAALGSAVGAVVSRGGRPDLAWSALEQVRAPTLLIVGGLDDVVIELNQRAYERLRAEKELIIIPGATHLFEEPGALQEVARLASGWFGKYLPKKQA
;
A
#
# COMPACT_ATOMS: atom_id res chain seq x y z
N MET A 1 4.80 -21.56 -6.44
CA MET A 1 4.17 -20.60 -5.47
C MET A 1 5.29 -19.97 -4.66
N ALA A 2 5.23 -18.66 -4.39
CA ALA A 2 6.20 -18.01 -3.51
C ALA A 2 6.02 -18.52 -2.07
N HIS A 3 7.13 -18.83 -1.40
CA HIS A 3 7.12 -19.20 0.01
C HIS A 3 6.91 -17.94 0.87
N GLU A 4 5.93 -17.98 1.75
CA GLU A 4 5.70 -16.93 2.74
C GLU A 4 6.64 -17.12 3.93
N SER A 5 7.30 -16.04 4.34
CA SER A 5 8.22 -16.05 5.47
C SER A 5 7.85 -14.93 6.45
N LEU A 6 7.75 -15.26 7.73
CA LEU A 6 7.70 -14.25 8.78
C LEU A 6 9.03 -13.51 8.81
N VAL A 7 8.97 -12.20 8.82
CA VAL A 7 10.16 -11.33 8.87
C VAL A 7 10.03 -10.32 10.01
N HIS A 8 11.18 -9.99 10.59
CA HIS A 8 11.32 -8.99 11.65
C HIS A 8 12.06 -7.79 11.07
N ILE A 9 11.44 -6.64 11.09
CA ILE A 9 11.87 -5.43 10.40
C ILE A 9 12.28 -4.39 11.45
N PRO A 10 13.58 -4.17 11.69
CA PRO A 10 14.02 -3.13 12.59
C PRO A 10 13.75 -1.75 11.99
N VAL A 11 12.98 -0.94 12.70
CA VAL A 11 12.70 0.44 12.34
C VAL A 11 12.85 1.32 13.58
N ASP A 12 13.84 2.19 13.57
CA ASP A 12 14.22 3.02 14.72
C ASP A 12 14.43 2.18 16.00
N SER A 13 13.60 2.40 17.03
CA SER A 13 13.69 1.71 18.32
C SER A 13 12.82 0.46 18.45
N VAL A 14 12.07 0.09 17.39
CA VAL A 14 11.15 -1.05 17.41
C VAL A 14 11.47 -2.08 16.35
N VAL A 15 10.90 -3.27 16.51
CA VAL A 15 10.92 -4.32 15.49
C VAL A 15 9.49 -4.59 15.07
N LEU A 16 9.20 -4.35 13.80
CA LEU A 16 7.89 -4.65 13.22
C LEU A 16 7.86 -6.08 12.71
N GLU A 17 6.69 -6.69 12.71
CA GLU A 17 6.49 -8.00 12.12
C GLU A 17 5.87 -7.88 10.72
N GLY A 18 6.26 -8.76 9.81
CA GLY A 18 5.72 -8.81 8.47
C GLY A 18 5.72 -10.21 7.87
N VAL A 19 4.95 -10.39 6.82
CA VAL A 19 4.95 -11.59 5.98
C VAL A 19 5.46 -11.21 4.61
N LEU A 20 6.65 -11.71 4.28
CA LEU A 20 7.31 -11.48 2.99
C LEU A 20 7.14 -12.69 2.10
N ALA A 21 6.75 -12.47 0.85
CA ALA A 21 6.73 -13.50 -0.19
C ALA A 21 7.26 -12.92 -1.50
N VAL A 22 8.31 -13.52 -2.04
CA VAL A 22 8.95 -13.08 -3.28
C VAL A 22 8.95 -14.22 -4.29
N PRO A 23 8.15 -14.15 -5.37
CA PRO A 23 8.22 -15.11 -6.46
C PRO A 23 9.61 -15.12 -7.12
N ALA A 24 10.04 -16.27 -7.65
CA ALA A 24 11.36 -16.41 -8.26
C ALA A 24 11.65 -15.40 -9.39
N GLU A 25 10.62 -15.03 -10.13
CA GLU A 25 10.71 -14.06 -11.25
C GLU A 25 10.07 -12.71 -10.89
N ALA A 26 10.14 -12.30 -9.62
CA ALA A 26 9.58 -11.02 -9.20
C ALA A 26 10.26 -9.86 -9.94
N HIS A 27 9.45 -8.96 -10.50
CA HIS A 27 9.93 -7.77 -11.20
C HIS A 27 9.67 -6.48 -10.42
N GLY A 28 8.96 -6.55 -9.32
CA GLY A 28 8.70 -5.47 -8.37
C GLY A 28 8.28 -6.03 -7.03
N ALA A 29 8.23 -5.21 -6.02
CA ALA A 29 7.77 -5.56 -4.68
C ALA A 29 6.74 -4.54 -4.18
N VAL A 30 5.66 -5.01 -3.56
CA VAL A 30 4.59 -4.16 -3.03
C VAL A 30 4.51 -4.30 -1.51
N LEU A 31 4.66 -3.17 -0.81
CA LEU A 31 4.41 -3.08 0.62
C LEU A 31 2.95 -2.73 0.87
N PHE A 32 2.35 -3.43 1.82
CA PHE A 32 0.97 -3.23 2.22
C PHE A 32 0.91 -2.40 3.50
N ALA A 33 0.36 -1.18 3.39
CA ALA A 33 0.04 -0.32 4.51
C ALA A 33 -1.42 -0.51 4.90
N HIS A 34 -1.65 -1.22 6.00
CA HIS A 34 -3.00 -1.54 6.49
C HIS A 34 -3.71 -0.33 7.10
N GLY A 35 -5.04 -0.39 7.17
CA GLY A 35 -5.86 0.59 7.87
C GLY A 35 -5.89 0.38 9.38
N SER A 36 -6.47 1.36 10.08
CA SER A 36 -6.69 1.34 11.53
C SER A 36 -7.40 0.06 11.98
N GLY A 37 -6.89 -0.57 13.05
CA GLY A 37 -7.44 -1.83 13.59
C GLY A 37 -7.26 -3.05 12.70
N SER A 38 -6.35 -3.01 11.75
CA SER A 38 -5.99 -4.09 10.84
C SER A 38 -4.50 -4.42 10.98
N GLY A 39 -3.98 -5.37 10.21
CA GLY A 39 -2.58 -5.76 10.25
C GLY A 39 -2.22 -6.69 9.10
N ARG A 40 -1.03 -7.32 9.20
CA ARG A 40 -0.51 -8.29 8.22
C ARG A 40 -1.45 -9.49 7.96
N HIS A 41 -2.32 -9.80 8.91
CA HIS A 41 -3.28 -10.89 8.82
C HIS A 41 -4.61 -10.49 8.17
N SER A 42 -4.78 -9.24 7.72
CA SER A 42 -5.98 -8.77 7.04
C SER A 42 -6.39 -9.71 5.90
N PRO A 43 -7.55 -10.38 5.95
CA PRO A 43 -7.97 -11.28 4.87
C PRO A 43 -8.06 -10.57 3.51
N ARG A 44 -8.52 -9.31 3.51
CA ARG A 44 -8.64 -8.50 2.29
C ARG A 44 -7.28 -8.18 1.68
N ASN A 45 -6.30 -7.75 2.48
CA ASN A 45 -4.96 -7.46 1.99
C ASN A 45 -4.26 -8.75 1.53
N ASN A 46 -4.42 -9.85 2.26
CA ASN A 46 -3.86 -11.15 1.86
C ASN A 46 -4.43 -11.63 0.53
N PHE A 47 -5.74 -11.45 0.29
CA PHE A 47 -6.36 -11.78 -1.00
C PHE A 47 -5.71 -10.98 -2.15
N VAL A 48 -5.58 -9.66 -2.00
CA VAL A 48 -4.93 -8.82 -3.01
C VAL A 48 -3.47 -9.25 -3.21
N ALA A 49 -2.72 -9.46 -2.13
CA ALA A 49 -1.33 -9.89 -2.18
C ALA A 49 -1.17 -11.22 -2.94
N GLN A 50 -2.08 -12.17 -2.75
CA GLN A 50 -2.08 -13.44 -3.47
C GLN A 50 -2.21 -13.21 -4.99
N ILE A 51 -3.09 -12.32 -5.43
CA ILE A 51 -3.25 -11.98 -6.85
C ILE A 51 -1.99 -11.29 -7.40
N LEU A 52 -1.41 -10.34 -6.65
CA LEU A 52 -0.16 -9.69 -7.06
C LEU A 52 0.99 -10.69 -7.23
N ARG A 53 1.08 -11.69 -6.35
CA ARG A 53 2.10 -12.76 -6.48
C ARG A 53 1.91 -13.61 -7.73
N THR A 54 0.68 -13.84 -8.19
CA THR A 54 0.44 -14.54 -9.47
C THR A 54 0.88 -13.69 -10.67
N ALA A 55 0.96 -12.36 -10.49
CA ALA A 55 1.48 -11.41 -11.47
C ALA A 55 3.00 -11.16 -11.32
N HIS A 56 3.73 -12.04 -10.62
CA HIS A 56 5.17 -11.95 -10.38
C HIS A 56 5.60 -10.69 -9.61
N LEU A 57 4.79 -10.23 -8.69
CA LEU A 57 5.14 -9.17 -7.74
C LEU A 57 5.46 -9.77 -6.37
N GLY A 58 6.58 -9.38 -5.79
CA GLY A 58 6.84 -9.63 -4.37
C GLY A 58 5.83 -8.86 -3.50
N THR A 59 5.53 -9.39 -2.33
CA THR A 59 4.60 -8.73 -1.40
C THR A 59 5.14 -8.76 0.02
N LEU A 60 5.05 -7.62 0.71
CA LEU A 60 5.34 -7.51 2.12
C LEU A 60 4.11 -6.93 2.84
N LEU A 61 3.45 -7.76 3.62
CA LEU A 61 2.38 -7.33 4.52
C LEU A 61 3.00 -7.09 5.89
N ILE A 62 2.91 -5.87 6.40
CA ILE A 62 3.53 -5.50 7.68
C ILE A 62 2.48 -5.02 8.67
N ASP A 63 2.77 -5.18 9.96
CA ASP A 63 2.12 -4.42 11.01
C ASP A 63 2.87 -3.11 11.18
N LEU A 64 2.18 -1.98 10.91
CA LEU A 64 2.79 -0.64 11.00
C LEU A 64 3.01 -0.18 12.44
N LEU A 65 2.38 -0.86 13.39
CA LEU A 65 2.47 -0.61 14.82
C LEU A 65 2.90 -1.88 15.53
N THR A 66 3.60 -1.73 16.64
CA THR A 66 3.79 -2.84 17.57
C THR A 66 2.46 -3.16 18.27
N GLU A 67 2.35 -4.35 18.88
CA GLU A 67 1.16 -4.75 19.63
C GLU A 67 0.82 -3.74 20.75
N GLU A 68 1.84 -3.21 21.44
CA GLU A 68 1.69 -2.20 22.47
C GLU A 68 1.19 -0.85 21.91
N GLU A 69 1.73 -0.41 20.77
CA GLU A 69 1.30 0.81 20.08
C GLU A 69 -0.14 0.68 19.55
N ASP A 70 -0.50 -0.49 19.00
CA ASP A 70 -1.86 -0.74 18.47
C ASP A 70 -2.92 -0.85 19.57
N ALA A 71 -2.53 -1.12 20.81
CA ALA A 71 -3.45 -1.11 21.96
C ALA A 71 -4.02 0.29 22.23
N THR A 72 -3.34 1.36 21.82
CA THR A 72 -3.78 2.74 21.98
C THR A 72 -4.53 3.22 20.74
N TYR A 73 -5.79 3.59 20.91
CA TYR A 73 -6.67 3.97 19.79
C TYR A 73 -6.12 5.14 18.96
N GLU A 74 -5.62 6.17 19.62
CA GLU A 74 -5.08 7.38 18.99
C GLU A 74 -3.86 7.08 18.11
N THR A 75 -3.03 6.13 18.51
CA THR A 75 -1.82 5.73 17.77
C THR A 75 -2.14 5.17 16.39
N ARG A 76 -3.30 4.50 16.24
CA ARG A 76 -3.80 3.96 14.98
C ARG A 76 -4.08 5.03 13.92
N PHE A 77 -4.21 6.29 14.35
CA PHE A 77 -4.46 7.46 13.50
C PHE A 77 -3.29 8.42 13.45
N ASP A 78 -2.15 8.10 14.07
CA ASP A 78 -0.91 8.86 13.93
C ASP A 78 -0.27 8.57 12.57
N ILE A 79 -0.74 9.30 11.55
CA ILE A 79 -0.26 9.11 10.18
C ILE A 79 1.25 9.40 10.08
N GLY A 80 1.79 10.31 10.88
CA GLY A 80 3.22 10.59 10.93
C GLY A 80 4.03 9.39 11.40
N LEU A 81 3.59 8.68 12.44
CA LEU A 81 4.19 7.45 12.92
C LEU A 81 4.09 6.35 11.86
N LEU A 82 2.89 6.11 11.33
CA LEU A 82 2.66 5.09 10.30
C LEU A 82 3.54 5.32 9.07
N THR A 83 3.71 6.58 8.66
CA THR A 83 4.58 6.98 7.55
C THR A 83 6.04 6.62 7.84
N LYS A 84 6.57 6.98 9.00
CA LYS A 84 7.95 6.65 9.41
C LYS A 84 8.20 5.15 9.44
N ARG A 85 7.23 4.37 9.95
CA ARG A 85 7.28 2.90 9.96
C ARG A 85 7.36 2.34 8.53
N LEU A 86 6.52 2.85 7.63
CA LEU A 86 6.50 2.44 6.23
C LEU A 86 7.80 2.81 5.49
N GLU A 87 8.34 4.02 5.74
CA GLU A 87 9.64 4.43 5.18
C GLU A 87 10.78 3.52 5.66
N GLY A 88 10.83 3.19 6.96
CA GLY A 88 11.82 2.28 7.51
C GLY A 88 11.74 0.89 6.89
N ALA A 89 10.53 0.35 6.78
CA ALA A 89 10.28 -0.94 6.13
C ALA A 89 10.66 -0.92 4.64
N THR A 90 10.48 0.21 3.96
CA THR A 90 10.88 0.38 2.56
C THR A 90 12.40 0.32 2.40
N ARG A 91 13.15 1.01 3.25
CA ARG A 91 14.62 0.95 3.24
C ARG A 91 15.12 -0.46 3.53
N TRP A 92 14.55 -1.11 4.54
CA TRP A 92 14.87 -2.49 4.87
C TRP A 92 14.61 -3.44 3.69
N LEU A 93 13.44 -3.35 3.04
CA LEU A 93 13.09 -4.18 1.89
C LEU A 93 14.04 -3.98 0.71
N ALA A 94 14.47 -2.74 0.46
CA ALA A 94 15.39 -2.41 -0.64
C ALA A 94 16.80 -3.02 -0.48
N GLU A 95 17.22 -3.31 0.76
CA GLU A 95 18.54 -3.88 1.07
C GLU A 95 18.56 -5.41 1.09
N LEU A 96 17.40 -6.06 1.15
CA LEU A 96 17.35 -7.52 1.18
C LEU A 96 17.86 -8.12 -0.14
N PRO A 97 18.70 -9.17 -0.10
CA PRO A 97 19.24 -9.80 -1.31
C PRO A 97 18.16 -10.20 -2.33
N GLN A 98 17.01 -10.70 -1.86
CA GLN A 98 15.92 -11.19 -2.69
C GLN A 98 15.05 -10.10 -3.31
N THR A 99 15.14 -8.88 -2.82
CA THR A 99 14.36 -7.72 -3.33
C THR A 99 15.24 -6.58 -3.81
N LYS A 100 16.55 -6.70 -3.62
CA LYS A 100 17.52 -5.70 -4.03
C LYS A 100 17.40 -5.34 -5.50
N GLY A 101 17.15 -4.06 -5.75
CA GLY A 101 16.96 -3.51 -7.09
C GLY A 101 15.62 -3.82 -7.73
N LEU A 102 14.64 -4.39 -7.03
CA LEU A 102 13.25 -4.39 -7.46
C LEU A 102 12.67 -2.99 -7.28
N ALA A 103 11.82 -2.58 -8.22
CA ALA A 103 10.99 -1.38 -8.04
C ALA A 103 9.98 -1.64 -6.92
N ILE A 104 9.80 -0.66 -6.03
CA ILE A 104 8.92 -0.77 -4.87
C ILE A 104 7.63 0.03 -5.10
N GLY A 105 6.49 -0.57 -4.83
CA GLY A 105 5.19 0.08 -4.82
C GLY A 105 4.50 -0.04 -3.47
N TYR A 106 3.49 0.79 -3.24
CA TYR A 106 2.66 0.77 -2.04
C TYR A 106 1.21 0.42 -2.35
N PHE A 107 0.65 -0.49 -1.57
CA PHE A 107 -0.79 -0.73 -1.51
C PHE A 107 -1.29 -0.28 -0.14
N GLY A 108 -1.96 0.88 -0.10
CA GLY A 108 -2.50 1.46 1.13
C GLY A 108 -4.01 1.27 1.25
N ALA A 109 -4.49 0.94 2.46
CA ALA A 109 -5.90 0.82 2.74
C ALA A 109 -6.33 1.81 3.84
N SER A 110 -7.43 2.55 3.62
CA SER A 110 -7.97 3.51 4.59
C SER A 110 -6.89 4.49 5.11
N THR A 111 -6.60 4.56 6.40
CA THR A 111 -5.52 5.37 7.01
C THR A 111 -4.14 4.97 6.48
N GLY A 112 -3.90 3.69 6.17
CA GLY A 112 -2.66 3.22 5.57
C GLY A 112 -2.40 3.81 4.18
N ALA A 113 -3.44 4.20 3.44
CA ALA A 113 -3.26 4.91 2.17
C ALA A 113 -2.69 6.33 2.38
N ALA A 114 -3.06 7.01 3.47
CA ALA A 114 -2.46 8.29 3.82
C ALA A 114 -0.96 8.14 4.13
N ALA A 115 -0.60 7.14 4.94
CA ALA A 115 0.80 6.84 5.23
C ALA A 115 1.58 6.50 3.94
N ALA A 116 1.00 5.72 3.03
CA ALA A 116 1.60 5.39 1.74
C ALA A 116 1.85 6.63 0.87
N LEU A 117 0.90 7.55 0.81
CA LEU A 117 1.04 8.81 0.07
C LEU A 117 2.10 9.73 0.69
N GLN A 118 2.13 9.88 2.01
CA GLN A 118 3.17 10.66 2.70
C GLN A 118 4.55 10.05 2.49
N ALA A 119 4.69 8.74 2.65
CA ALA A 119 5.96 8.05 2.43
C ALA A 119 6.42 8.14 0.97
N ALA A 120 5.49 8.03 0.00
CA ALA A 120 5.80 8.21 -1.41
C ALA A 120 6.28 9.63 -1.73
N ALA A 121 5.70 10.66 -1.09
CA ALA A 121 6.16 12.03 -1.22
C ALA A 121 7.57 12.23 -0.63
N ALA A 122 7.83 11.65 0.55
CA ALA A 122 9.11 11.77 1.24
C ALA A 122 10.26 11.01 0.53
N LEU A 123 9.99 9.81 0.03
CA LEU A 123 10.99 8.94 -0.61
C LEU A 123 11.14 9.21 -2.13
N GLY A 124 10.25 9.98 -2.72
CA GLY A 124 10.33 10.42 -4.12
C GLY A 124 10.43 9.23 -5.09
N SER A 125 11.50 9.19 -5.88
CA SER A 125 11.70 8.16 -6.91
C SER A 125 11.97 6.76 -6.40
N ALA A 126 12.17 6.56 -5.09
CA ALA A 126 12.30 5.23 -4.50
C ALA A 126 10.96 4.46 -4.49
N VAL A 127 9.84 5.17 -4.66
CA VAL A 127 8.51 4.57 -4.78
C VAL A 127 8.03 4.67 -6.22
N GLY A 128 7.85 3.54 -6.87
CA GLY A 128 7.49 3.45 -8.29
C GLY A 128 6.00 3.58 -8.57
N ALA A 129 5.13 3.23 -7.64
CA ALA A 129 3.68 3.34 -7.78
C ALA A 129 2.95 3.28 -6.44
N VAL A 130 1.76 3.88 -6.38
CA VAL A 130 0.86 3.81 -5.22
C VAL A 130 -0.52 3.36 -5.66
N VAL A 131 -1.12 2.43 -4.93
CA VAL A 131 -2.53 2.08 -5.00
C VAL A 131 -3.18 2.36 -3.65
N SER A 132 -4.22 3.17 -3.65
CA SER A 132 -5.03 3.54 -2.49
C SER A 132 -6.39 2.85 -2.60
N ARG A 133 -6.72 1.96 -1.67
CA ARG A 133 -8.02 1.29 -1.59
C ARG A 133 -8.87 1.85 -0.45
N GLY A 134 -10.00 2.49 -0.77
CA GLY A 134 -10.86 3.15 0.21
C GLY A 134 -10.05 4.10 1.10
N GLY A 135 -9.09 4.80 0.49
CA GLY A 135 -8.09 5.57 1.22
C GLY A 135 -8.62 6.87 1.81
N ARG A 136 -7.91 7.36 2.83
CA ARG A 136 -8.10 8.65 3.48
C ARG A 136 -6.98 9.63 3.06
N PRO A 137 -6.93 10.03 1.77
CA PRO A 137 -5.87 10.91 1.27
C PRO A 137 -5.92 12.31 1.88
N ASP A 138 -7.05 12.71 2.45
CA ASP A 138 -7.21 13.93 3.23
C ASP A 138 -6.24 14.01 4.43
N LEU A 139 -5.88 12.88 5.03
CA LEU A 139 -4.90 12.81 6.11
C LEU A 139 -3.44 12.98 5.63
N ALA A 140 -3.21 12.98 4.32
CA ALA A 140 -1.91 13.25 3.67
C ALA A 140 -1.92 14.56 2.88
N TRP A 141 -2.86 15.45 3.13
CA TRP A 141 -3.18 16.62 2.30
C TRP A 141 -1.96 17.48 1.92
N SER A 142 -1.10 17.78 2.87
CA SER A 142 0.10 18.60 2.63
C SER A 142 1.17 17.93 1.75
N ALA A 143 1.15 16.59 1.65
CA ALA A 143 2.11 15.80 0.90
C ALA A 143 1.69 15.52 -0.55
N LEU A 144 0.39 15.63 -0.89
CA LEU A 144 -0.16 15.17 -2.16
C LEU A 144 0.52 15.78 -3.39
N GLU A 145 0.86 17.07 -3.38
CA GLU A 145 1.53 17.73 -4.52
C GLU A 145 2.97 17.26 -4.73
N GLN A 146 3.59 16.67 -3.70
CA GLN A 146 4.96 16.17 -3.73
C GLN A 146 5.05 14.70 -4.14
N VAL A 147 3.92 13.99 -4.17
CA VAL A 147 3.87 12.60 -4.65
C VAL A 147 4.26 12.56 -6.12
N ARG A 148 5.35 11.85 -6.43
CA ARG A 148 5.84 11.66 -7.81
C ARG A 148 5.42 10.32 -8.41
N ALA A 149 5.13 9.35 -7.54
CA ALA A 149 4.72 8.02 -7.93
C ALA A 149 3.34 8.04 -8.62
N PRO A 150 3.17 7.39 -9.77
CA PRO A 150 1.85 7.14 -10.35
C PRO A 150 0.90 6.55 -9.31
N THR A 151 -0.28 7.16 -9.18
CA THR A 151 -1.21 6.87 -8.07
C THR A 151 -2.58 6.48 -8.58
N LEU A 152 -3.05 5.28 -8.17
CA LEU A 152 -4.40 4.79 -8.40
C LEU A 152 -5.23 4.91 -7.12
N LEU A 153 -6.34 5.64 -7.19
CA LEU A 153 -7.33 5.76 -6.13
C LEU A 153 -8.52 4.85 -6.47
N ILE A 154 -8.83 3.89 -5.59
CA ILE A 154 -9.96 2.97 -5.76
C ILE A 154 -10.92 3.19 -4.60
N VAL A 155 -12.17 3.51 -4.90
CA VAL A 155 -13.20 3.83 -3.89
C VAL A 155 -14.47 3.03 -4.16
N GLY A 156 -15.15 2.59 -3.11
CA GLY A 156 -16.46 1.96 -3.22
C GLY A 156 -17.55 2.97 -3.58
N GLY A 157 -18.43 2.60 -4.50
CA GLY A 157 -19.49 3.48 -5.00
C GLY A 157 -20.60 3.81 -3.99
N LEU A 158 -20.61 3.12 -2.84
CA LEU A 158 -21.51 3.40 -1.72
C LEU A 158 -20.79 4.10 -0.54
N ASP A 159 -19.57 4.58 -0.75
CA ASP A 159 -18.76 5.26 0.26
C ASP A 159 -18.65 6.75 -0.07
N ASP A 160 -19.79 7.46 -0.05
CA ASP A 160 -19.95 8.84 -0.55
C ASP A 160 -18.92 9.81 0.04
N VAL A 161 -18.68 9.75 1.35
CA VAL A 161 -17.71 10.63 2.01
C VAL A 161 -16.30 10.38 1.49
N VAL A 162 -15.91 9.13 1.33
CA VAL A 162 -14.57 8.77 0.85
C VAL A 162 -14.43 9.08 -0.64
N ILE A 163 -15.52 8.99 -1.43
CA ILE A 163 -15.52 9.43 -2.82
C ILE A 163 -15.15 10.91 -2.91
N GLU A 164 -15.80 11.79 -2.14
CA GLU A 164 -15.52 13.23 -2.15
C GLU A 164 -14.06 13.52 -1.73
N LEU A 165 -13.57 12.87 -0.68
CA LEU A 165 -12.19 13.03 -0.23
C LEU A 165 -11.17 12.61 -1.30
N ASN A 166 -11.44 11.53 -2.03
CA ASN A 166 -10.56 11.07 -3.09
C ASN A 166 -10.64 11.93 -4.36
N GLN A 167 -11.80 12.48 -4.70
CA GLN A 167 -11.95 13.45 -5.80
C GLN A 167 -11.11 14.70 -5.55
N ARG A 168 -11.17 15.25 -4.34
CA ARG A 168 -10.35 16.42 -3.95
C ARG A 168 -8.84 16.09 -3.98
N ALA A 169 -8.46 14.91 -3.51
CA ALA A 169 -7.07 14.47 -3.55
C ALA A 169 -6.59 14.24 -4.99
N TYR A 170 -7.46 13.69 -5.84
CA TYR A 170 -7.18 13.52 -7.27
C TYR A 170 -6.84 14.87 -7.93
N GLU A 171 -7.58 15.94 -7.65
CA GLU A 171 -7.30 17.27 -8.20
C GLU A 171 -5.92 17.79 -7.73
N ARG A 172 -5.51 17.46 -6.49
CA ARG A 172 -4.28 17.96 -5.90
C ARG A 172 -3.02 17.17 -6.29
N LEU A 173 -3.15 15.88 -6.53
CA LEU A 173 -2.04 15.05 -7.01
C LEU A 173 -1.51 15.59 -8.36
N ARG A 174 -0.18 15.63 -8.54
CA ARG A 174 0.48 16.12 -9.78
C ARG A 174 1.03 14.99 -10.63
N ALA A 175 1.33 13.84 -10.04
CA ALA A 175 1.79 12.65 -10.76
C ALA A 175 0.68 12.08 -11.67
N GLU A 176 1.03 11.13 -12.52
CA GLU A 176 0.05 10.32 -13.24
C GLU A 176 -0.89 9.64 -12.24
N LYS A 177 -2.19 9.70 -12.51
CA LYS A 177 -3.21 9.31 -11.54
C LYS A 177 -4.48 8.82 -12.21
N GLU A 178 -5.16 7.91 -11.54
CA GLU A 178 -6.51 7.49 -11.86
C GLU A 178 -7.37 7.44 -10.60
N LEU A 179 -8.66 7.71 -10.75
CA LEU A 179 -9.68 7.51 -9.73
C LEU A 179 -10.74 6.56 -10.30
N ILE A 180 -10.89 5.40 -9.67
CA ILE A 180 -11.87 4.39 -10.06
C ILE A 180 -12.86 4.17 -8.93
N ILE A 181 -14.13 4.33 -9.24
CA ILE A 181 -15.24 4.06 -8.32
C ILE A 181 -15.84 2.71 -8.70
N ILE A 182 -15.84 1.75 -7.76
CA ILE A 182 -16.41 0.41 -7.98
C ILE A 182 -17.90 0.46 -7.63
N PRO A 183 -18.80 0.35 -8.61
CA PRO A 183 -20.24 0.46 -8.35
C PRO A 183 -20.73 -0.58 -7.36
N GLY A 184 -21.58 -0.17 -6.42
CA GLY A 184 -22.19 -1.04 -5.42
C GLY A 184 -21.28 -1.54 -4.31
N ALA A 185 -19.98 -1.21 -4.34
CA ALA A 185 -19.07 -1.58 -3.27
C ALA A 185 -19.14 -0.58 -2.11
N THR A 186 -19.07 -1.10 -0.89
CA THR A 186 -18.90 -0.33 0.35
C THR A 186 -17.42 -0.07 0.64
N HIS A 187 -17.12 0.58 1.77
CA HIS A 187 -15.74 0.88 2.21
C HIS A 187 -14.83 -0.35 2.29
N LEU A 188 -15.38 -1.49 2.66
CA LEU A 188 -14.60 -2.72 2.88
C LEU A 188 -14.49 -3.61 1.64
N PHE A 189 -15.26 -3.34 0.57
CA PHE A 189 -15.28 -4.13 -0.67
C PHE A 189 -15.62 -5.61 -0.42
N GLU A 190 -16.58 -5.87 0.46
CA GLU A 190 -17.01 -7.23 0.83
C GLU A 190 -18.07 -7.80 -0.10
N GLU A 191 -18.63 -6.96 -0.98
CA GLU A 191 -19.62 -7.35 -1.95
C GLU A 191 -19.02 -8.30 -3.01
N PRO A 192 -19.81 -9.24 -3.53
CA PRO A 192 -19.33 -10.22 -4.50
C PRO A 192 -18.66 -9.55 -5.71
N GLY A 193 -17.42 -9.90 -5.98
CA GLY A 193 -16.63 -9.36 -7.10
C GLY A 193 -15.92 -8.03 -6.81
N ALA A 194 -16.27 -7.29 -5.77
CA ALA A 194 -15.67 -5.99 -5.49
C ALA A 194 -14.17 -6.07 -5.17
N LEU A 195 -13.78 -6.98 -4.28
CA LEU A 195 -12.37 -7.14 -3.91
C LEU A 195 -11.55 -7.77 -5.05
N GLN A 196 -12.16 -8.63 -5.86
CA GLN A 196 -11.53 -9.15 -7.08
C GLN A 196 -11.19 -8.03 -8.07
N GLU A 197 -12.11 -7.09 -8.23
CA GLU A 197 -11.87 -5.92 -9.10
C GLU A 197 -10.78 -5.01 -8.55
N VAL A 198 -10.75 -4.76 -7.23
CA VAL A 198 -9.61 -4.07 -6.58
C VAL A 198 -8.29 -4.75 -6.91
N ALA A 199 -8.21 -6.08 -6.74
CA ALA A 199 -6.99 -6.83 -6.98
C ALA A 199 -6.56 -6.80 -8.46
N ARG A 200 -7.52 -6.90 -9.39
CA ARG A 200 -7.28 -6.79 -10.83
C ARG A 200 -6.71 -5.41 -11.19
N LEU A 201 -7.34 -4.35 -10.71
CA LEU A 201 -6.91 -2.97 -10.95
C LEU A 201 -5.51 -2.70 -10.37
N ALA A 202 -5.27 -3.13 -9.13
CA ALA A 202 -3.97 -3.00 -8.48
C ALA A 202 -2.88 -3.76 -9.25
N SER A 203 -3.16 -4.99 -9.67
CA SER A 203 -2.24 -5.80 -10.46
C SER A 203 -1.88 -5.13 -11.80
N GLY A 204 -2.87 -4.59 -12.50
CA GLY A 204 -2.65 -3.85 -13.75
C GLY A 204 -1.82 -2.59 -13.53
N TRP A 205 -2.09 -1.83 -12.47
CA TRP A 205 -1.35 -0.62 -12.13
C TRP A 205 0.11 -0.90 -11.81
N PHE A 206 0.37 -1.82 -10.90
CA PHE A 206 1.74 -2.20 -10.56
C PHE A 206 2.48 -2.84 -11.73
N GLY A 207 1.81 -3.65 -12.56
CA GLY A 207 2.39 -4.23 -13.78
C GLY A 207 2.83 -3.16 -14.79
N LYS A 208 2.13 -2.01 -14.83
CA LYS A 208 2.49 -0.88 -15.71
C LYS A 208 3.67 -0.07 -15.17
N TYR A 209 3.73 0.16 -13.85
CA TYR A 209 4.66 1.13 -13.26
C TYR A 209 5.80 0.53 -12.44
N LEU A 210 5.78 -0.77 -12.17
CA LEU A 210 6.91 -1.49 -11.60
C LEU A 210 7.52 -2.38 -12.69
N PRO A 211 8.36 -1.83 -13.58
CA PRO A 211 8.81 -2.53 -14.78
C PRO A 211 9.69 -3.72 -14.45
N LYS A 212 9.63 -4.75 -15.32
CA LYS A 212 10.60 -5.85 -15.31
C LYS A 212 12.00 -5.26 -15.48
N LYS A 213 12.97 -5.73 -14.68
CA LYS A 213 14.37 -5.45 -14.98
C LYS A 213 14.65 -5.84 -16.44
N GLN A 214 15.12 -4.88 -17.25
CA GLN A 214 15.73 -5.24 -18.53
C GLN A 214 16.99 -6.04 -18.19
N ALA A 215 17.05 -7.25 -18.76
CA ALA A 215 18.19 -8.14 -18.63
C ALA A 215 19.44 -7.55 -19.31
#